data_421e9fc48f77418e66100d76b8df4f13
#
_entry.id   421e9fc48f77418e66100d76b8df4f13
#
_cell.length_a   1.000
_cell.length_b   1.000
_cell.length_c   1.000
_cell.angle_alpha   90.00
_cell.angle_beta   90.00
_cell.angle_gamma   90.00
#
_symmetry.space_group_name_H-M   'P 1'
#
loop_
_entity.id
_entity.type
_entity.pdbx_description
1 polymer ?
#
loop_
_entity_poly.entity_id
_entity_poly.type
_entity_poly.pdbx_seq_one_letter_code
_entity_poly.pdbx_strand_id
1 'polypeptide(L)'
;MRASGILMPVFSLPGPFGIGTLGKEAFAFVDFLAEAKQTYWQILPIGPTGYGDSPYQSFSAFAGNPYFIDYRLLADVGLLTADEVPAARPVGPIDYGALYNERPVILKKAADRLLAAPSPAYEAFCEAQSFWLEDYALFMAVKAEQGQAGLADWPDDLRCRKPEAIAAAKQRLAGAVDYYKAVHFFFYTQWNALKAYANGKGVRLVGDIPIYVSPDSSDLWTHPELFQTDGETHLTQVAGCPPDAFAADGQLWGNPLYDWPTHKATGFAWWKRRMQHATSIYDVVRIDHFRGFESYYSIPAGNKTAAGGHWEKGPDRDFIHAMHEALGEGGIIAEDLGYLTPEVKAMLAESGYPGMKIMQFAFDSRESGNYLPHTYPRNSVVYTGTHDNVTTEGWRTNASPEDVAYACRYLRCKPEDLTEAMICACLASVSDMAIIPLADWLHLGSEARINTPSTQGANWQWRLGSPMPGSLAAHIAQLTALYERTPCSE
;
A
#
# COMPACT_ATOMS: atom_id res chain seq x y z
N MET A 1 3.89 -5.78 -23.41
CA MET A 1 2.58 -5.29 -23.93
C MET A 1 2.32 -3.94 -23.31
N ARG A 2 1.88 -2.94 -24.10
CA ARG A 2 1.58 -1.60 -23.57
C ARG A 2 0.21 -1.63 -22.89
N ALA A 3 0.13 -1.09 -21.67
CA ALA A 3 -1.11 -1.04 -20.91
C ALA A 3 -1.21 0.26 -20.10
N SER A 4 -2.42 0.60 -19.65
CA SER A 4 -2.65 1.73 -18.77
C SER A 4 -3.47 1.33 -17.54
N GLY A 5 -3.42 2.17 -16.52
CA GLY A 5 -4.16 2.00 -15.28
C GLY A 5 -4.39 3.32 -14.55
N ILE A 6 -5.17 3.23 -13.51
CA ILE A 6 -5.49 4.35 -12.62
C ILE A 6 -5.03 4.02 -11.20
N LEU A 7 -4.33 4.96 -10.55
CA LEU A 7 -4.04 4.92 -9.13
C LEU A 7 -5.19 5.56 -8.37
N MET A 8 -5.83 4.77 -7.50
CA MET A 8 -6.90 5.22 -6.61
C MET A 8 -6.93 4.35 -5.36
N PRO A 9 -6.58 4.88 -4.18
CA PRO A 9 -6.66 4.11 -2.94
C PRO A 9 -8.09 3.70 -2.61
N VAL A 10 -8.26 2.51 -2.02
CA VAL A 10 -9.59 2.02 -1.59
C VAL A 10 -10.23 3.00 -0.61
N PHE A 11 -9.47 3.53 0.35
CA PHE A 11 -9.98 4.49 1.34
C PHE A 11 -10.51 5.79 0.70
N SER A 12 -9.97 6.17 -0.46
CA SER A 12 -10.37 7.40 -1.18
C SER A 12 -11.64 7.24 -2.02
N LEU A 13 -12.15 6.02 -2.18
CA LEU A 13 -13.43 5.82 -2.88
C LEU A 13 -14.58 6.55 -2.16
N PRO A 14 -15.60 7.03 -2.91
CA PRO A 14 -16.81 7.53 -2.29
C PRO A 14 -17.49 6.39 -1.52
N GLY A 15 -18.25 6.71 -0.51
CA GLY A 15 -18.98 5.68 0.25
C GLY A 15 -19.61 6.28 1.50
N PRO A 16 -20.67 5.64 2.03
CA PRO A 16 -21.53 6.23 3.06
C PRO A 16 -20.95 6.11 4.49
N PHE A 17 -19.88 5.34 4.70
CA PHE A 17 -19.44 4.95 6.05
C PHE A 17 -18.15 5.66 6.51
N GLY A 18 -17.92 6.89 6.04
CA GLY A 18 -16.79 7.71 6.48
C GLY A 18 -15.43 7.39 5.81
N ILE A 19 -15.37 6.31 5.02
CA ILE A 19 -14.19 5.85 4.28
C ILE A 19 -14.65 5.05 3.06
N GLY A 20 -13.81 4.88 2.05
CA GLY A 20 -14.06 3.93 0.97
C GLY A 20 -14.09 2.49 1.48
N THR A 21 -15.04 1.68 0.99
CA THR A 21 -15.23 0.29 1.40
C THR A 21 -15.26 -0.66 0.20
N LEU A 22 -15.16 -1.96 0.47
CA LEU A 22 -15.18 -3.04 -0.54
C LEU A 22 -16.61 -3.36 -1.02
N GLY A 23 -17.50 -2.35 -0.96
CA GLY A 23 -18.91 -2.45 -1.33
C GLY A 23 -19.20 -1.88 -2.71
N LYS A 24 -20.46 -1.49 -2.90
CA LYS A 24 -21.03 -1.03 -4.18
C LYS A 24 -20.16 -0.01 -4.92
N GLU A 25 -19.53 0.91 -4.20
CA GLU A 25 -18.74 1.99 -4.78
C GLU A 25 -17.42 1.47 -5.36
N ALA A 26 -16.82 0.43 -4.75
CA ALA A 26 -15.64 -0.24 -5.31
C ALA A 26 -15.96 -1.03 -6.58
N PHE A 27 -17.11 -1.73 -6.60
CA PHE A 27 -17.57 -2.43 -7.80
C PHE A 27 -17.91 -1.43 -8.93
N ALA A 28 -18.54 -0.31 -8.62
CA ALA A 28 -18.81 0.75 -9.59
C ALA A 28 -17.51 1.38 -10.13
N PHE A 29 -16.44 1.45 -9.32
CA PHE A 29 -15.13 1.91 -9.78
C PHE A 29 -14.50 0.90 -10.76
N VAL A 30 -14.66 -0.40 -10.52
CA VAL A 30 -14.23 -1.43 -11.49
C VAL A 30 -14.99 -1.28 -12.82
N ASP A 31 -16.30 -1.05 -12.78
CA ASP A 31 -17.09 -0.81 -14.00
C ASP A 31 -16.60 0.43 -14.76
N PHE A 32 -16.31 1.52 -14.04
CA PHE A 32 -15.70 2.73 -14.62
C PHE A 32 -14.36 2.43 -15.28
N LEU A 33 -13.47 1.65 -14.64
CA LEU A 33 -12.18 1.28 -15.20
C LEU A 33 -12.33 0.46 -16.49
N ALA A 34 -13.26 -0.49 -16.49
CA ALA A 34 -13.56 -1.30 -17.67
C ALA A 34 -14.09 -0.44 -18.84
N GLU A 35 -15.03 0.49 -18.55
CA GLU A 35 -15.53 1.46 -19.52
C GLU A 35 -14.43 2.37 -20.05
N ALA A 36 -13.54 2.84 -19.17
CA ALA A 36 -12.37 3.62 -19.50
C ALA A 36 -11.25 2.82 -20.18
N LYS A 37 -11.45 1.53 -20.45
CA LYS A 37 -10.47 0.60 -21.08
C LYS A 37 -9.15 0.52 -20.32
N GLN A 38 -9.19 0.60 -18.98
CA GLN A 38 -8.02 0.45 -18.15
C GLN A 38 -7.76 -1.02 -17.84
N THR A 39 -6.49 -1.41 -17.92
CA THR A 39 -6.04 -2.76 -17.54
C THR A 39 -5.74 -2.85 -16.04
N TYR A 40 -5.32 -1.76 -15.41
CA TYR A 40 -4.84 -1.80 -14.03
C TYR A 40 -5.58 -0.82 -13.13
N TRP A 41 -5.89 -1.30 -11.94
CA TRP A 41 -6.26 -0.48 -10.78
C TRP A 41 -5.13 -0.58 -9.75
N GLN A 42 -4.35 0.47 -9.58
CA GLN A 42 -3.34 0.53 -8.53
C GLN A 42 -3.95 1.11 -7.25
N ILE A 43 -3.71 0.40 -6.16
CA ILE A 43 -4.12 0.79 -4.80
C ILE A 43 -2.90 0.97 -3.91
N LEU A 44 -3.11 1.48 -2.71
CA LEU A 44 -2.11 1.53 -1.64
C LEU A 44 -2.25 0.30 -0.73
N PRO A 45 -1.30 0.05 0.21
CA PRO A 45 -1.38 -1.09 1.11
C PRO A 45 -2.74 -1.17 1.82
N ILE A 46 -3.31 -2.37 1.89
CA ILE A 46 -4.64 -2.62 2.45
C ILE A 46 -4.60 -3.19 3.87
N GLY A 47 -3.44 -3.11 4.54
CA GLY A 47 -3.28 -3.56 5.92
C GLY A 47 -3.96 -2.63 6.94
N PRO A 48 -4.23 -3.13 8.17
CA PRO A 48 -4.77 -2.31 9.24
C PRO A 48 -3.78 -1.21 9.63
N THR A 49 -4.27 0.01 9.82
CA THR A 49 -3.47 1.18 10.14
C THR A 49 -3.42 1.44 11.65
N GLY A 50 -2.25 1.88 12.13
CA GLY A 50 -2.04 2.31 13.50
C GLY A 50 -2.13 3.83 13.67
N TYR A 51 -1.49 4.35 14.71
CA TYR A 51 -1.38 5.78 14.95
C TYR A 51 -0.68 6.48 13.76
N GLY A 52 -1.28 7.59 13.31
CA GLY A 52 -0.82 8.32 12.11
C GLY A 52 -1.44 7.86 10.80
N ASP A 53 -2.29 6.82 10.84
CA ASP A 53 -3.17 6.35 9.76
C ASP A 53 -2.46 5.94 8.45
N SER A 54 -1.12 5.84 8.49
CA SER A 54 -0.32 5.45 7.33
C SER A 54 -0.56 3.98 6.95
N PRO A 55 -0.94 3.68 5.70
CA PRO A 55 -1.06 2.30 5.24
C PRO A 55 0.29 1.56 5.19
N TYR A 56 1.41 2.30 5.26
CA TYR A 56 2.77 1.72 5.29
C TYR A 56 3.24 1.35 6.71
N GLN A 57 2.45 1.67 7.75
CA GLN A 57 2.71 1.31 9.14
C GLN A 57 1.61 0.38 9.66
N SER A 58 1.55 -0.82 9.07
CA SER A 58 0.52 -1.80 9.39
C SER A 58 0.90 -2.69 10.58
N PHE A 59 -0.08 -3.11 11.36
CA PHE A 59 0.07 -4.11 12.43
C PHE A 59 0.42 -5.52 11.94
N SER A 60 0.35 -5.77 10.63
CA SER A 60 0.71 -7.05 10.03
C SER A 60 1.01 -6.92 8.54
N ALA A 61 1.96 -7.71 8.04
CA ALA A 61 2.24 -7.87 6.62
C ALA A 61 1.18 -8.68 5.86
N PHE A 62 0.21 -9.29 6.57
CA PHE A 62 -0.77 -10.23 6.01
C PHE A 62 -2.22 -9.80 6.22
N ALA A 63 -2.50 -9.05 7.28
CA ALA A 63 -3.86 -8.68 7.67
C ALA A 63 -4.47 -7.61 6.76
N GLY A 64 -5.79 -7.67 6.55
CA GLY A 64 -6.53 -6.63 5.83
C GLY A 64 -7.13 -5.58 6.77
N ASN A 65 -7.39 -4.37 6.24
CA ASN A 65 -7.90 -3.25 7.02
C ASN A 65 -9.40 -3.41 7.34
N PRO A 66 -9.80 -3.54 8.61
CA PRO A 66 -11.20 -3.66 8.99
C PRO A 66 -12.06 -2.46 8.58
N TYR A 67 -11.44 -1.30 8.34
CA TYR A 67 -12.17 -0.10 7.91
C TYR A 67 -12.73 -0.22 6.50
N PHE A 68 -12.22 -1.14 5.68
CA PHE A 68 -12.72 -1.36 4.31
C PHE A 68 -13.91 -2.31 4.23
N ILE A 69 -14.28 -3.00 5.31
CA ILE A 69 -15.44 -3.89 5.33
C ILE A 69 -16.72 -3.08 5.10
N ASP A 70 -17.51 -3.48 4.12
CA ASP A 70 -18.82 -2.86 3.85
C ASP A 70 -19.91 -3.55 4.67
N TYR A 71 -20.64 -2.77 5.45
CA TYR A 71 -21.68 -3.28 6.33
C TYR A 71 -22.92 -3.80 5.58
N ARG A 72 -23.20 -3.25 4.40
CA ARG A 72 -24.33 -3.71 3.56
C ARG A 72 -24.13 -5.16 3.16
N LEU A 73 -22.90 -5.53 2.78
CA LEU A 73 -22.56 -6.92 2.44
C LEU A 73 -22.68 -7.87 3.64
N LEU A 74 -22.45 -7.38 4.86
CA LEU A 74 -22.71 -8.16 6.07
C LEU A 74 -24.21 -8.31 6.36
N ALA A 75 -25.00 -7.30 6.04
CA ALA A 75 -26.44 -7.35 6.16
C ALA A 75 -27.07 -8.29 5.12
N ASP A 76 -26.57 -8.28 3.88
CA ASP A 76 -27.05 -9.15 2.79
C ASP A 76 -26.92 -10.64 3.12
N VAL A 77 -25.93 -11.00 3.94
CA VAL A 77 -25.72 -12.38 4.42
C VAL A 77 -26.28 -12.64 5.83
N GLY A 78 -27.05 -11.70 6.40
CA GLY A 78 -27.73 -11.85 7.68
C GLY A 78 -26.84 -11.71 8.92
N LEU A 79 -25.59 -11.25 8.77
CA LEU A 79 -24.67 -10.99 9.90
C LEU A 79 -24.94 -9.64 10.57
N LEU A 80 -25.62 -8.72 9.88
CA LEU A 80 -26.19 -7.50 10.46
C LEU A 80 -27.67 -7.42 10.08
N THR A 81 -28.47 -6.74 10.90
CA THR A 81 -29.82 -6.33 10.52
C THR A 81 -29.76 -4.98 9.79
N ALA A 82 -30.81 -4.63 9.04
CA ALA A 82 -30.88 -3.34 8.34
C ALA A 82 -30.73 -2.15 9.30
N ASP A 83 -31.27 -2.24 10.51
CA ASP A 83 -31.20 -1.18 11.53
C ASP A 83 -29.81 -1.04 12.17
N GLU A 84 -28.95 -2.04 12.02
CA GLU A 84 -27.59 -2.02 12.52
C GLU A 84 -26.59 -1.45 11.51
N VAL A 85 -26.98 -1.33 10.25
CA VAL A 85 -26.20 -0.64 9.23
C VAL A 85 -26.31 0.87 9.46
N PRO A 86 -25.20 1.59 9.68
CA PRO A 86 -25.25 3.03 9.91
C PRO A 86 -25.88 3.79 8.76
N ALA A 87 -26.58 4.88 9.09
CA ALA A 87 -27.06 5.81 8.09
C ALA A 87 -25.90 6.38 7.25
N ALA A 88 -26.19 6.65 5.98
CA ALA A 88 -25.22 7.24 5.07
C ALA A 88 -24.79 8.63 5.56
N ARG A 89 -23.49 8.89 5.51
CA ARG A 89 -22.88 10.19 5.81
C ARG A 89 -22.46 10.91 4.52
N PRO A 90 -22.47 12.24 4.50
CA PRO A 90 -21.86 13.00 3.42
C PRO A 90 -20.41 12.58 3.22
N VAL A 91 -19.94 12.59 1.99
CA VAL A 91 -18.52 12.34 1.70
C VAL A 91 -17.72 13.59 2.10
N GLY A 92 -16.68 13.37 2.88
CA GLY A 92 -15.73 14.38 3.34
C GLY A 92 -14.38 13.71 3.64
N PRO A 93 -13.39 14.44 4.15
CA PRO A 93 -12.15 13.86 4.63
C PRO A 93 -12.40 12.73 5.61
N ILE A 94 -11.50 11.75 5.65
CA ILE A 94 -11.63 10.61 6.56
C ILE A 94 -11.34 11.08 7.99
N ASP A 95 -12.30 10.79 8.89
CA ASP A 95 -12.10 10.92 10.34
C ASP A 95 -11.76 9.55 10.92
N TYR A 96 -10.48 9.25 11.01
CA TYR A 96 -9.99 7.98 11.55
C TYR A 96 -10.34 7.79 13.03
N GLY A 97 -10.44 8.88 13.81
CA GLY A 97 -10.88 8.82 15.20
C GLY A 97 -12.33 8.33 15.34
N ALA A 98 -13.21 8.80 14.48
CA ALA A 98 -14.59 8.31 14.41
C ALA A 98 -14.63 6.83 13.99
N LEU A 99 -13.86 6.44 12.96
CA LEU A 99 -13.79 5.04 12.49
C LEU A 99 -13.28 4.11 13.59
N TYR A 100 -12.24 4.52 14.32
CA TYR A 100 -11.67 3.75 15.42
C TYR A 100 -12.70 3.45 16.53
N ASN A 101 -13.54 4.41 16.86
CA ASN A 101 -14.54 4.25 17.92
C ASN A 101 -15.78 3.47 17.47
N GLU A 102 -16.22 3.64 16.22
CA GLU A 102 -17.52 3.15 15.77
C GLU A 102 -17.45 1.78 15.11
N ARG A 103 -16.43 1.53 14.28
CA ARG A 103 -16.37 0.31 13.49
C ARG A 103 -16.28 -0.97 14.33
N PRO A 104 -15.48 -1.04 15.39
CA PRO A 104 -15.42 -2.25 16.22
C PRO A 104 -16.76 -2.62 16.85
N VAL A 105 -17.57 -1.61 17.21
CA VAL A 105 -18.89 -1.84 17.81
C VAL A 105 -19.86 -2.56 16.84
N ILE A 106 -19.84 -2.17 15.58
CA ILE A 106 -20.71 -2.75 14.55
C ILE A 106 -20.18 -4.12 14.12
N LEU A 107 -18.86 -4.22 13.86
CA LEU A 107 -18.23 -5.47 13.46
C LEU A 107 -18.33 -6.54 14.54
N LYS A 108 -18.34 -6.15 15.83
CA LYS A 108 -18.55 -7.07 16.94
C LYS A 108 -19.90 -7.78 16.87
N LYS A 109 -20.97 -7.08 16.51
CA LYS A 109 -22.30 -7.70 16.35
C LYS A 109 -22.30 -8.75 15.24
N ALA A 110 -21.67 -8.44 14.11
CA ALA A 110 -21.56 -9.39 13.00
C ALA A 110 -20.70 -10.59 13.38
N ALA A 111 -19.57 -10.36 14.07
CA ALA A 111 -18.68 -11.41 14.55
C ALA A 111 -19.39 -12.35 15.56
N ASP A 112 -20.16 -11.77 16.51
CA ASP A 112 -20.89 -12.58 17.49
C ASP A 112 -21.92 -13.51 16.83
N ARG A 113 -22.59 -13.05 15.76
CA ARG A 113 -23.53 -13.89 15.01
C ARG A 113 -22.81 -15.01 14.24
N LEU A 114 -21.67 -14.69 13.58
CA LEU A 114 -20.88 -15.70 12.90
C LEU A 114 -20.36 -16.76 13.90
N LEU A 115 -19.83 -16.32 15.04
CA LEU A 115 -19.24 -17.20 16.05
C LEU A 115 -20.28 -18.04 16.80
N ALA A 116 -21.53 -17.59 16.90
CA ALA A 116 -22.63 -18.38 17.45
C ALA A 116 -23.01 -19.57 16.55
N ALA A 117 -22.77 -19.46 15.24
CA ALA A 117 -23.02 -20.53 14.26
C ALA A 117 -21.94 -20.44 13.13
N PRO A 118 -20.70 -20.90 13.41
CA PRO A 118 -19.62 -20.82 12.44
C PRO A 118 -19.95 -21.55 11.15
N SER A 119 -19.64 -20.91 10.02
CA SER A 119 -19.85 -21.53 8.71
C SER A 119 -18.64 -22.38 8.31
N PRO A 120 -18.82 -23.44 7.49
CA PRO A 120 -17.67 -24.20 6.95
C PRO A 120 -16.67 -23.33 6.19
N ALA A 121 -17.11 -22.22 5.56
CA ALA A 121 -16.24 -21.28 4.88
C ALA A 121 -15.35 -20.50 5.87
N TYR A 122 -15.89 -20.14 7.04
CA TYR A 122 -15.08 -19.51 8.10
C TYR A 122 -14.03 -20.47 8.66
N GLU A 123 -14.40 -21.71 8.91
CA GLU A 123 -13.47 -22.72 9.40
C GLU A 123 -12.33 -22.99 8.40
N ALA A 124 -12.67 -23.17 7.12
CA ALA A 124 -11.71 -23.32 6.04
C ALA A 124 -10.80 -22.08 5.90
N PHE A 125 -11.31 -20.87 6.07
CA PHE A 125 -10.51 -19.65 6.08
C PHE A 125 -9.51 -19.66 7.24
N CYS A 126 -9.94 -19.97 8.46
CA CYS A 126 -9.06 -20.05 9.63
C CYS A 126 -7.95 -21.07 9.43
N GLU A 127 -8.25 -22.23 8.85
CA GLU A 127 -7.26 -23.27 8.55
C GLU A 127 -6.25 -22.77 7.49
N ALA A 128 -6.74 -22.24 6.37
CA ALA A 128 -5.90 -21.77 5.28
C ALA A 128 -5.00 -20.59 5.68
N GLN A 129 -5.44 -19.73 6.60
CA GLN A 129 -4.71 -18.54 7.07
C GLN A 129 -3.99 -18.78 8.41
N SER A 130 -3.93 -20.01 8.91
CA SER A 130 -3.37 -20.36 10.23
C SER A 130 -1.92 -19.89 10.43
N PHE A 131 -1.15 -19.71 9.37
CA PHE A 131 0.25 -19.32 9.40
C PHE A 131 0.51 -17.87 9.89
N TRP A 132 -0.54 -17.02 9.95
CA TRP A 132 -0.45 -15.65 10.47
C TRP A 132 -1.63 -15.24 11.33
N LEU A 133 -2.83 -15.75 11.05
CA LEU A 133 -4.10 -15.25 11.57
C LEU A 133 -4.21 -15.40 13.10
N GLU A 134 -3.77 -16.53 13.64
CA GLU A 134 -3.83 -16.80 15.08
C GLU A 134 -2.93 -15.85 15.87
N ASP A 135 -1.67 -15.68 15.41
CA ASP A 135 -0.71 -14.81 16.08
C ASP A 135 -1.09 -13.33 15.95
N TYR A 136 -1.58 -12.92 14.79
CA TYR A 136 -2.10 -11.57 14.60
C TYR A 136 -3.32 -11.29 15.49
N ALA A 137 -4.28 -12.21 15.53
CA ALA A 137 -5.47 -12.04 16.37
C ALA A 137 -5.13 -11.96 17.85
N LEU A 138 -4.17 -12.77 18.30
CA LEU A 138 -3.66 -12.69 19.67
C LEU A 138 -2.91 -11.38 19.93
N PHE A 139 -2.05 -10.93 18.99
CA PHE A 139 -1.36 -9.64 19.07
C PHE A 139 -2.34 -8.49 19.27
N MET A 140 -3.38 -8.43 18.45
CA MET A 140 -4.41 -7.37 18.54
C MET A 140 -5.23 -7.48 19.82
N ALA A 141 -5.52 -8.68 20.31
CA ALA A 141 -6.23 -8.90 21.57
C ALA A 141 -5.40 -8.43 22.77
N VAL A 142 -4.10 -8.77 22.81
CA VAL A 142 -3.17 -8.28 23.84
C VAL A 142 -3.01 -6.77 23.74
N LYS A 143 -2.84 -6.22 22.53
CA LYS A 143 -2.74 -4.77 22.31
C LYS A 143 -3.95 -4.02 22.86
N ALA A 144 -5.14 -4.52 22.62
CA ALA A 144 -6.38 -3.95 23.16
C ALA A 144 -6.41 -4.03 24.71
N GLU A 145 -5.99 -5.14 25.29
CA GLU A 145 -5.88 -5.30 26.76
C GLU A 145 -4.85 -4.36 27.37
N GLN A 146 -3.74 -4.07 26.66
CA GLN A 146 -2.70 -3.12 27.07
C GLN A 146 -3.07 -1.66 26.75
N GLY A 147 -4.34 -1.35 26.49
CA GLY A 147 -4.81 0.02 26.23
C GLY A 147 -4.25 0.63 24.95
N GLN A 148 -3.98 -0.18 23.93
CA GLN A 148 -3.38 0.20 22.66
C GLN A 148 -1.91 0.65 22.75
N ALA A 149 -1.21 0.33 23.83
CA ALA A 149 0.22 0.58 23.98
C ALA A 149 1.00 -0.07 22.82
N GLY A 150 2.10 0.56 22.39
CA GLY A 150 3.02 -0.01 21.41
C GLY A 150 3.69 -1.27 21.94
N LEU A 151 4.12 -2.16 21.04
CA LEU A 151 4.78 -3.43 21.41
C LEU A 151 5.96 -3.21 22.38
N ALA A 152 6.73 -2.15 22.17
CA ALA A 152 7.90 -1.83 23.01
C ALA A 152 7.54 -1.51 24.48
N ASP A 153 6.30 -1.09 24.72
CA ASP A 153 5.81 -0.70 26.06
C ASP A 153 5.05 -1.84 26.76
N TRP A 154 4.98 -3.02 26.17
CA TRP A 154 4.30 -4.17 26.80
C TRP A 154 5.12 -4.77 27.94
N PRO A 155 4.48 -5.42 28.92
CA PRO A 155 5.18 -6.23 29.92
C PRO A 155 6.13 -7.24 29.27
N ASP A 156 7.32 -7.39 29.82
CA ASP A 156 8.41 -8.22 29.26
C ASP A 156 8.01 -9.65 28.95
N ASP A 157 7.15 -10.26 29.76
CA ASP A 157 6.70 -11.63 29.57
C ASP A 157 5.77 -11.78 28.35
N LEU A 158 4.94 -10.79 28.08
CA LEU A 158 4.11 -10.72 26.87
C LEU A 158 4.92 -10.28 25.66
N ARG A 159 5.77 -9.25 25.80
CA ARG A 159 6.60 -8.72 24.73
C ARG A 159 7.57 -9.77 24.20
N CYS A 160 8.26 -10.49 25.08
CA CYS A 160 9.19 -11.58 24.76
C CYS A 160 8.49 -12.91 24.55
N ARG A 161 7.16 -12.96 24.45
CA ARG A 161 6.36 -14.18 24.20
C ARG A 161 6.72 -15.36 25.13
N LYS A 162 6.91 -15.12 26.43
CA LYS A 162 7.17 -16.22 27.37
C LYS A 162 6.03 -17.25 27.35
N PRO A 163 6.30 -18.54 27.23
CA PRO A 163 5.29 -19.56 26.97
C PRO A 163 4.10 -19.52 27.94
N GLU A 164 4.34 -19.31 29.22
CA GLU A 164 3.30 -19.23 30.26
C GLU A 164 2.41 -18.01 30.09
N ALA A 165 3.01 -16.84 29.77
CA ALA A 165 2.28 -15.60 29.54
C ALA A 165 1.40 -15.71 28.29
N ILE A 166 1.93 -16.29 27.21
CA ILE A 166 1.17 -16.52 25.96
C ILE A 166 0.04 -17.51 26.17
N ALA A 167 0.27 -18.62 26.88
CA ALA A 167 -0.79 -19.59 27.20
C ALA A 167 -1.91 -18.96 28.02
N ALA A 168 -1.56 -18.16 29.05
CA ALA A 168 -2.51 -17.43 29.87
C ALA A 168 -3.27 -16.36 29.04
N ALA A 169 -2.59 -15.63 28.14
CA ALA A 169 -3.22 -14.65 27.26
C ALA A 169 -4.21 -15.32 26.29
N LYS A 170 -3.82 -16.43 25.64
CA LYS A 170 -4.72 -17.20 24.75
C LYS A 170 -5.99 -17.64 25.46
N GLN A 171 -5.88 -18.13 26.69
CA GLN A 171 -7.05 -18.55 27.46
C GLN A 171 -7.94 -17.36 27.85
N ARG A 172 -7.33 -16.29 28.38
CA ARG A 172 -8.05 -15.10 28.88
C ARG A 172 -8.71 -14.32 27.75
N LEU A 173 -8.07 -14.21 26.61
CA LEU A 173 -8.47 -13.38 25.48
C LEU A 173 -9.11 -14.17 24.33
N ALA A 174 -9.49 -15.43 24.54
CA ALA A 174 -10.03 -16.30 23.50
C ALA A 174 -11.15 -15.65 22.68
N GLY A 175 -12.13 -15.00 23.34
CA GLY A 175 -13.22 -14.31 22.63
C GLY A 175 -12.79 -13.08 21.83
N ALA A 176 -11.72 -12.39 22.25
CA ALA A 176 -11.15 -11.30 21.47
C ALA A 176 -10.35 -11.81 20.25
N VAL A 177 -9.63 -12.92 20.43
CA VAL A 177 -8.93 -13.61 19.32
C VAL A 177 -9.94 -14.05 18.26
N ASP A 178 -11.03 -14.68 18.67
CA ASP A 178 -12.10 -15.12 17.74
C ASP A 178 -12.76 -13.94 17.02
N TYR A 179 -12.95 -12.81 17.70
CA TYR A 179 -13.42 -11.57 17.07
C TYR A 179 -12.50 -11.10 15.94
N TYR A 180 -11.20 -11.01 16.18
CA TYR A 180 -10.26 -10.57 15.14
C TYR A 180 -10.20 -11.56 13.97
N LYS A 181 -10.29 -12.85 14.23
CA LYS A 181 -10.37 -13.88 13.16
C LYS A 181 -11.65 -13.72 12.32
N ALA A 182 -12.79 -13.49 12.95
CA ALA A 182 -14.06 -13.25 12.25
C ALA A 182 -14.01 -11.98 11.39
N VAL A 183 -13.44 -10.89 11.89
CA VAL A 183 -13.27 -9.64 11.15
C VAL A 183 -12.42 -9.83 9.89
N HIS A 184 -11.33 -10.62 9.98
CA HIS A 184 -10.49 -10.91 8.81
C HIS A 184 -11.17 -11.85 7.81
N PHE A 185 -12.01 -12.75 8.26
CA PHE A 185 -12.88 -13.52 7.37
C PHE A 185 -13.82 -12.60 6.58
N PHE A 186 -14.44 -11.59 7.21
CA PHE A 186 -15.28 -10.62 6.52
C PHE A 186 -14.48 -9.83 5.47
N PHE A 187 -13.31 -9.32 5.86
CA PHE A 187 -12.46 -8.58 4.95
C PHE A 187 -12.09 -9.42 3.72
N TYR A 188 -11.52 -10.61 3.92
CA TYR A 188 -11.05 -11.43 2.80
C TYR A 188 -12.18 -11.97 1.94
N THR A 189 -13.35 -12.23 2.50
CA THR A 189 -14.54 -12.58 1.72
C THR A 189 -14.92 -11.45 0.76
N GLN A 190 -14.97 -10.22 1.25
CA GLN A 190 -15.32 -9.05 0.43
C GLN A 190 -14.19 -8.69 -0.55
N TRP A 191 -12.95 -8.76 -0.13
CA TRP A 191 -11.79 -8.51 -0.99
C TRP A 191 -11.71 -9.48 -2.16
N ASN A 192 -11.83 -10.77 -1.88
CA ASN A 192 -11.77 -11.80 -2.92
C ASN A 192 -12.93 -11.68 -3.93
N ALA A 193 -14.13 -11.30 -3.46
CA ALA A 193 -15.24 -11.03 -4.34
C ALA A 193 -14.98 -9.83 -5.27
N LEU A 194 -14.42 -8.74 -4.73
CA LEU A 194 -14.05 -7.56 -5.53
C LEU A 194 -12.95 -7.89 -6.55
N LYS A 195 -11.89 -8.61 -6.12
CA LYS A 195 -10.81 -9.04 -7.02
C LYS A 195 -11.33 -9.92 -8.15
N ALA A 196 -12.15 -10.91 -7.83
CA ALA A 196 -12.75 -11.79 -8.84
C ALA A 196 -13.61 -11.01 -9.83
N TYR A 197 -14.39 -10.03 -9.34
CA TYR A 197 -15.16 -9.14 -10.20
C TYR A 197 -14.29 -8.30 -11.12
N ALA A 198 -13.25 -7.66 -10.58
CA ALA A 198 -12.30 -6.86 -11.35
C ALA A 198 -11.64 -7.70 -12.45
N ASN A 199 -11.14 -8.88 -12.11
CA ASN A 199 -10.51 -9.79 -13.07
C ASN A 199 -11.53 -10.26 -14.14
N GLY A 200 -12.78 -10.53 -13.75
CA GLY A 200 -13.87 -10.87 -14.70
C GLY A 200 -14.22 -9.74 -15.67
N LYS A 201 -13.86 -8.50 -15.36
CA LYS A 201 -13.98 -7.31 -16.21
C LYS A 201 -12.69 -6.99 -17.01
N GLY A 202 -11.65 -7.80 -16.88
CA GLY A 202 -10.34 -7.57 -17.50
C GLY A 202 -9.48 -6.53 -16.76
N VAL A 203 -9.88 -6.12 -15.53
CA VAL A 203 -9.14 -5.19 -14.68
C VAL A 203 -8.29 -5.99 -13.68
N ARG A 204 -6.99 -5.70 -13.62
CA ARG A 204 -6.00 -6.33 -12.74
C ARG A 204 -5.65 -5.38 -11.60
N LEU A 205 -5.55 -5.92 -10.37
CA LEU A 205 -5.21 -5.14 -9.19
C LEU A 205 -3.69 -5.06 -9.01
N VAL A 206 -3.17 -3.84 -8.95
CA VAL A 206 -1.79 -3.57 -8.55
C VAL A 206 -1.81 -3.18 -7.08
N GLY A 207 -1.35 -4.10 -6.23
CA GLY A 207 -1.18 -3.85 -4.79
C GLY A 207 0.15 -3.19 -4.49
N ASP A 208 0.29 -2.78 -3.25
CA ASP A 208 1.49 -2.13 -2.73
C ASP A 208 1.88 -2.73 -1.39
N ILE A 209 3.17 -2.99 -1.20
CA ILE A 209 3.71 -3.46 0.09
C ILE A 209 4.96 -2.66 0.47
N PRO A 210 5.06 -2.16 1.70
CA PRO A 210 6.29 -1.56 2.18
C PRO A 210 7.37 -2.64 2.33
N ILE A 211 8.64 -2.30 2.06
CA ILE A 211 9.74 -3.25 2.32
C ILE A 211 9.75 -3.65 3.80
N TYR A 212 9.66 -2.68 4.70
CA TYR A 212 9.72 -2.93 6.14
C TYR A 212 8.35 -3.20 6.76
N VAL A 213 8.35 -3.87 7.90
CA VAL A 213 7.16 -3.98 8.78
C VAL A 213 7.15 -2.83 9.79
N SER A 214 6.01 -2.62 10.46
CA SER A 214 5.92 -1.66 11.55
C SER A 214 6.65 -2.19 12.81
N PRO A 215 7.28 -1.30 13.62
CA PRO A 215 7.79 -1.69 14.93
C PRO A 215 6.69 -2.16 15.89
N ASP A 216 5.45 -1.78 15.61
CA ASP A 216 4.25 -2.20 16.33
C ASP A 216 3.45 -3.18 15.47
N SER A 217 3.99 -4.38 15.25
CA SER A 217 3.39 -5.40 14.38
C SER A 217 3.48 -6.79 14.97
N SER A 218 2.51 -7.62 14.59
CA SER A 218 2.52 -9.05 14.90
C SER A 218 3.73 -9.76 14.29
N ASP A 219 4.24 -9.27 13.16
CA ASP A 219 5.40 -9.84 12.48
C ASP A 219 6.67 -9.72 13.32
N LEU A 220 6.94 -8.52 13.87
CA LEU A 220 8.06 -8.32 14.80
C LEU A 220 7.86 -9.11 16.09
N TRP A 221 6.65 -9.10 16.64
CA TRP A 221 6.34 -9.80 17.88
C TRP A 221 6.50 -11.31 17.77
N THR A 222 6.09 -11.88 16.63
CA THR A 222 6.08 -13.33 16.40
C THR A 222 7.44 -13.89 15.99
N HIS A 223 8.21 -13.08 15.24
CA HIS A 223 9.47 -13.46 14.61
C HIS A 223 10.58 -12.46 14.88
N PRO A 224 10.87 -12.13 16.16
CA PRO A 224 11.91 -11.12 16.47
C PRO A 224 13.31 -11.50 15.95
N GLU A 225 13.56 -12.81 15.74
CA GLU A 225 14.83 -13.33 15.19
C GLU A 225 15.06 -12.93 13.71
N LEU A 226 14.02 -12.50 13.01
CA LEU A 226 14.12 -12.03 11.63
C LEU A 226 14.55 -10.55 11.52
N PHE A 227 14.66 -9.86 12.65
CA PHE A 227 14.93 -8.42 12.70
C PHE A 227 16.15 -8.13 13.58
N GLN A 228 16.74 -6.94 13.39
CA GLN A 228 17.87 -6.48 14.20
C GLN A 228 17.38 -6.04 15.59
N THR A 229 17.21 -7.03 16.47
CA THR A 229 16.78 -6.85 17.86
C THR A 229 17.86 -7.29 18.84
N ASP A 230 17.74 -6.86 20.10
CA ASP A 230 18.45 -7.47 21.22
C ASP A 230 17.77 -8.79 21.63
N GLY A 231 18.30 -9.48 22.64
CA GLY A 231 17.68 -10.73 23.14
C GLY A 231 16.31 -10.53 23.80
N GLU A 232 15.83 -9.29 23.95
CA GLU A 232 14.57 -8.92 24.58
C GLU A 232 13.60 -8.21 23.64
N THR A 233 13.79 -8.37 22.31
CA THR A 233 12.94 -7.80 21.24
C THR A 233 12.97 -6.27 21.09
N HIS A 234 13.90 -5.55 21.74
CA HIS A 234 14.08 -4.13 21.46
C HIS A 234 14.90 -3.97 20.18
N LEU A 235 14.51 -3.01 19.36
CA LEU A 235 15.23 -2.68 18.14
C LEU A 235 16.62 -2.13 18.46
N THR A 236 17.65 -2.64 17.80
CA THR A 236 19.01 -2.12 17.89
C THR A 236 19.30 -1.10 16.80
N GLN A 237 18.70 -1.32 15.62
CA GLN A 237 18.78 -0.44 14.47
C GLN A 237 17.41 -0.26 13.85
N VAL A 238 17.18 0.89 13.21
CA VAL A 238 15.94 1.22 12.52
C VAL A 238 16.21 1.80 11.13
N ALA A 239 15.21 1.67 10.25
CA ALA A 239 15.27 2.15 8.89
C ALA A 239 15.07 3.65 8.76
N GLY A 240 15.63 4.20 7.69
CA GLY A 240 15.45 5.59 7.27
C GLY A 240 16.16 5.90 5.96
N CYS A 241 16.30 7.18 5.67
CA CYS A 241 17.10 7.71 4.56
C CYS A 241 18.13 8.73 5.06
N PRO A 242 19.29 8.82 4.42
CA PRO A 242 20.30 9.81 4.77
C PRO A 242 19.80 11.23 4.56
N PRO A 243 20.43 12.22 5.20
CA PRO A 243 20.28 13.62 4.83
C PRO A 243 20.52 13.87 3.34
N ASP A 244 19.66 14.67 2.73
CA ASP A 244 19.75 15.07 1.34
C ASP A 244 19.39 16.58 1.17
N ALA A 245 19.29 17.04 -0.08
CA ALA A 245 18.93 18.43 -0.39
C ALA A 245 17.48 18.80 0.01
N PHE A 246 16.60 17.81 0.23
CA PHE A 246 15.20 17.98 0.58
C PHE A 246 14.93 17.81 2.08
N ALA A 247 15.77 17.00 2.76
CA ALA A 247 15.63 16.68 4.19
C ALA A 247 17.01 16.75 4.86
N ALA A 248 17.36 17.92 5.43
CA ALA A 248 18.67 18.19 6.03
C ALA A 248 19.03 17.22 7.17
N ASP A 249 18.02 16.70 7.91
CA ASP A 249 18.19 15.71 8.98
C ASP A 249 17.98 14.27 8.51
N GLY A 250 17.75 14.07 7.19
CA GLY A 250 17.31 12.80 6.62
C GLY A 250 15.89 12.43 7.04
N GLN A 251 15.51 11.18 6.78
CA GLN A 251 14.21 10.65 7.18
C GLN A 251 14.42 9.50 8.15
N LEU A 252 13.91 9.62 9.36
CA LEU A 252 13.87 8.55 10.36
C LEU A 252 12.50 7.85 10.27
N TRP A 253 12.45 6.68 9.65
CA TRP A 253 11.19 5.92 9.51
C TRP A 253 10.84 5.10 10.74
N GLY A 254 11.86 4.64 11.47
CA GLY A 254 11.68 3.90 12.72
C GLY A 254 11.30 2.43 12.55
N ASN A 255 11.18 1.93 11.31
CA ASN A 255 10.86 0.54 11.04
C ASN A 255 12.01 -0.39 11.42
N PRO A 256 11.75 -1.63 11.93
CA PRO A 256 12.78 -2.61 12.21
C PRO A 256 13.53 -3.00 10.94
N LEU A 257 14.85 -3.09 11.02
CA LEU A 257 15.69 -3.63 9.95
C LEU A 257 15.73 -5.16 10.04
N TYR A 258 15.81 -5.81 8.89
CA TYR A 258 15.89 -7.26 8.81
C TYR A 258 17.26 -7.79 9.23
N ASP A 259 17.31 -8.93 9.92
CA ASP A 259 18.49 -9.76 10.07
C ASP A 259 18.67 -10.63 8.83
N TRP A 260 19.33 -10.08 7.81
CA TRP A 260 19.50 -10.76 6.52
C TRP A 260 20.27 -12.08 6.60
N PRO A 261 21.28 -12.26 7.48
CA PRO A 261 21.89 -13.57 7.72
C PRO A 261 20.89 -14.64 8.12
N THR A 262 19.97 -14.35 9.05
CA THR A 262 18.91 -15.27 9.48
C THR A 262 17.91 -15.55 8.36
N HIS A 263 17.51 -14.54 7.61
CA HIS A 263 16.67 -14.74 6.42
C HIS A 263 17.34 -15.66 5.39
N LYS A 264 18.63 -15.46 5.12
CA LYS A 264 19.38 -16.29 4.19
C LYS A 264 19.50 -17.74 4.69
N ALA A 265 19.77 -17.94 5.99
CA ALA A 265 19.88 -19.26 6.61
C ALA A 265 18.57 -20.07 6.50
N THR A 266 17.40 -19.41 6.49
CA THR A 266 16.09 -20.02 6.29
C THR A 266 15.64 -20.06 4.83
N GLY A 267 16.51 -19.71 3.86
CA GLY A 267 16.16 -19.65 2.45
C GLY A 267 15.07 -18.61 2.15
N PHE A 268 15.05 -17.51 2.91
CA PHE A 268 14.05 -16.42 2.83
C PHE A 268 12.61 -16.89 3.01
N ALA A 269 12.37 -17.91 3.85
CA ALA A 269 11.06 -18.54 3.99
C ALA A 269 9.94 -17.54 4.33
N TRP A 270 10.18 -16.59 5.25
CA TRP A 270 9.20 -15.56 5.61
C TRP A 270 8.87 -14.63 4.43
N TRP A 271 9.89 -14.16 3.69
CA TRP A 271 9.70 -13.31 2.51
C TRP A 271 9.00 -14.04 1.37
N LYS A 272 9.35 -15.32 1.11
CA LYS A 272 8.64 -16.16 0.14
C LYS A 272 7.16 -16.24 0.48
N ARG A 273 6.82 -16.48 1.76
CA ARG A 273 5.43 -16.55 2.23
C ARG A 273 4.72 -15.21 2.11
N ARG A 274 5.39 -14.10 2.49
CA ARG A 274 4.84 -12.75 2.34
C ARG A 274 4.50 -12.44 0.88
N MET A 275 5.41 -12.75 -0.03
CA MET A 275 5.19 -12.49 -1.45
C MET A 275 4.14 -13.42 -2.06
N GLN A 276 4.13 -14.71 -1.70
CA GLN A 276 3.08 -15.65 -2.12
C GLN A 276 1.70 -15.19 -1.65
N HIS A 277 1.59 -14.70 -0.42
CA HIS A 277 0.35 -14.11 0.08
C HIS A 277 -0.01 -12.85 -0.72
N ALA A 278 0.90 -11.91 -0.90
CA ALA A 278 0.66 -10.68 -1.66
C ALA A 278 0.20 -10.98 -3.10
N THR A 279 0.84 -11.92 -3.81
CA THR A 279 0.45 -12.32 -5.17
C THR A 279 -0.86 -13.13 -5.21
N SER A 280 -1.31 -13.69 -4.10
CA SER A 280 -2.64 -14.31 -4.03
C SER A 280 -3.77 -13.29 -3.96
N ILE A 281 -3.51 -12.15 -3.30
CA ILE A 281 -4.51 -11.09 -3.12
C ILE A 281 -4.41 -9.96 -4.15
N TYR A 282 -3.29 -9.83 -4.86
CA TYR A 282 -3.08 -8.89 -5.96
C TYR A 282 -2.70 -9.63 -7.25
N ASP A 283 -2.82 -8.97 -8.39
CA ASP A 283 -2.37 -9.51 -9.68
C ASP A 283 -0.95 -9.03 -10.02
N VAL A 284 -0.57 -7.88 -9.49
CA VAL A 284 0.78 -7.29 -9.54
C VAL A 284 1.07 -6.67 -8.19
N VAL A 285 2.30 -6.75 -7.71
CA VAL A 285 2.74 -6.21 -6.42
C VAL A 285 3.81 -5.16 -6.64
N ARG A 286 3.55 -3.91 -6.24
CA ARG A 286 4.60 -2.91 -6.10
C ARG A 286 5.31 -3.11 -4.77
N ILE A 287 6.63 -3.23 -4.80
CA ILE A 287 7.45 -3.24 -3.58
C ILE A 287 8.03 -1.84 -3.40
N ASP A 288 7.60 -1.20 -2.32
CA ASP A 288 8.09 0.11 -1.92
C ASP A 288 9.53 0.03 -1.41
N HIS A 289 10.34 1.05 -1.73
CA HIS A 289 11.76 1.13 -1.38
C HIS A 289 12.60 -0.10 -1.78
N PHE A 290 12.41 -0.60 -3.01
CA PHE A 290 13.06 -1.82 -3.52
C PHE A 290 14.59 -1.78 -3.44
N ARG A 291 15.22 -0.59 -3.52
CA ARG A 291 16.67 -0.44 -3.35
C ARG A 291 17.18 -0.98 -2.01
N GLY A 292 16.34 -1.04 -0.98
CA GLY A 292 16.69 -1.55 0.35
C GLY A 292 17.14 -3.02 0.37
N PHE A 293 16.86 -3.79 -0.68
CA PHE A 293 17.40 -5.14 -0.83
C PHE A 293 18.86 -5.16 -1.28
N GLU A 294 19.34 -4.11 -1.95
CA GLU A 294 20.76 -3.97 -2.31
C GLU A 294 21.54 -3.32 -1.18
N SER A 295 21.07 -2.18 -0.69
CA SER A 295 21.64 -1.47 0.46
C SER A 295 20.56 -0.64 1.14
N TYR A 296 20.58 -0.66 2.45
CA TYR A 296 19.64 0.04 3.31
C TYR A 296 20.35 0.98 4.28
N TYR A 297 19.67 2.04 4.68
CA TYR A 297 20.22 3.01 5.61
C TYR A 297 19.85 2.63 7.03
N SER A 298 20.87 2.29 7.83
CA SER A 298 20.76 1.81 9.21
C SER A 298 21.02 2.94 10.18
N ILE A 299 20.11 3.16 11.10
CA ILE A 299 20.16 4.23 12.11
C ILE A 299 20.09 3.57 13.47
N PRO A 300 21.00 3.88 14.42
CA PRO A 300 20.91 3.35 15.78
C PRO A 300 19.56 3.69 16.42
N ALA A 301 18.89 2.68 16.98
CA ALA A 301 17.60 2.88 17.66
C ALA A 301 17.75 3.90 18.80
N GLY A 302 16.75 4.77 18.95
CA GLY A 302 16.77 5.87 19.92
C GLY A 302 17.34 7.19 19.39
N ASN A 303 17.94 7.22 18.20
CA ASN A 303 18.29 8.46 17.53
C ASN A 303 17.03 9.27 17.21
N LYS A 304 17.15 10.60 17.24
CA LYS A 304 16.03 11.52 16.93
C LYS A 304 16.00 11.97 15.47
N THR A 305 17.11 11.76 14.75
CA THR A 305 17.26 12.10 13.33
C THR A 305 18.03 11.00 12.63
N ALA A 306 18.04 11.02 11.31
CA ALA A 306 18.78 10.06 10.50
C ALA A 306 20.28 10.41 10.34
N ALA A 307 20.74 11.56 10.83
CA ALA A 307 22.11 12.05 10.60
C ALA A 307 23.24 11.13 11.10
N GLY A 308 22.95 10.26 12.09
CA GLY A 308 23.93 9.31 12.65
C GLY A 308 23.90 7.92 12.01
N GLY A 309 23.15 7.74 10.94
CA GLY A 309 23.04 6.45 10.26
C GLY A 309 24.19 6.17 9.28
N HIS A 310 24.18 4.97 8.73
CA HIS A 310 25.14 4.52 7.72
C HIS A 310 24.50 3.50 6.77
N TRP A 311 25.11 3.32 5.59
CA TRP A 311 24.65 2.32 4.64
C TRP A 311 25.16 0.93 5.01
N GLU A 312 24.27 -0.05 4.97
CA GLU A 312 24.56 -1.47 5.10
C GLU A 312 24.14 -2.23 3.86
N LYS A 313 24.82 -3.34 3.57
CA LYS A 313 24.55 -4.19 2.43
C LYS A 313 23.35 -5.09 2.72
N GLY A 314 22.40 -5.11 1.78
CA GLY A 314 21.25 -6.02 1.79
C GLY A 314 21.57 -7.40 1.18
N PRO A 315 20.57 -8.28 1.05
CA PRO A 315 20.73 -9.63 0.48
C PRO A 315 20.96 -9.64 -1.05
N ASP A 316 20.67 -8.53 -1.73
CA ASP A 316 20.93 -8.31 -3.15
C ASP A 316 20.36 -9.46 -4.04
N ARG A 317 21.20 -10.07 -4.86
CA ARG A 317 20.85 -11.15 -5.79
C ARG A 317 20.29 -12.40 -5.12
N ASP A 318 20.74 -12.72 -3.93
CA ASP A 318 20.23 -13.88 -3.19
C ASP A 318 18.73 -13.76 -2.92
N PHE A 319 18.27 -12.53 -2.63
CA PHE A 319 16.83 -12.25 -2.47
C PHE A 319 16.09 -12.41 -3.81
N ILE A 320 16.62 -11.84 -4.89
CA ILE A 320 16.00 -11.92 -6.22
C ILE A 320 15.82 -13.38 -6.66
N HIS A 321 16.88 -14.19 -6.53
CA HIS A 321 16.81 -15.61 -6.85
C HIS A 321 15.75 -16.36 -6.00
N ALA A 322 15.68 -16.06 -4.70
CA ALA A 322 14.68 -16.66 -3.83
C ALA A 322 13.24 -16.26 -4.23
N MET A 323 13.02 -15.02 -4.70
CA MET A 323 11.71 -14.57 -5.17
C MET A 323 11.35 -15.23 -6.51
N HIS A 324 12.28 -15.33 -7.46
CA HIS A 324 12.05 -16.02 -8.73
C HIS A 324 11.73 -17.50 -8.52
N GLU A 325 12.41 -18.17 -7.58
CA GLU A 325 12.09 -19.55 -7.20
C GLU A 325 10.66 -19.70 -6.66
N ALA A 326 10.21 -18.74 -5.86
CA ALA A 326 8.90 -18.83 -5.19
C ALA A 326 7.72 -18.41 -6.07
N LEU A 327 7.91 -17.49 -7.02
CA LEU A 327 6.85 -16.81 -7.76
C LEU A 327 6.98 -16.92 -9.28
N GLY A 328 8.13 -17.33 -9.80
CA GLY A 328 8.49 -17.15 -11.20
C GLY A 328 8.91 -15.71 -11.54
N GLU A 329 9.10 -15.46 -12.84
CA GLU A 329 9.47 -14.14 -13.34
C GLU A 329 8.20 -13.33 -13.63
N GLY A 330 7.96 -12.24 -12.92
CA GLY A 330 6.88 -11.30 -13.23
C GLY A 330 5.94 -10.99 -12.07
N GLY A 331 4.99 -10.10 -12.32
CA GLY A 331 3.99 -9.67 -11.34
C GLY A 331 4.52 -8.76 -10.23
N ILE A 332 5.75 -8.23 -10.35
CA ILE A 332 6.34 -7.30 -9.38
C ILE A 332 6.71 -6.00 -10.09
N ILE A 333 6.47 -4.87 -9.43
CA ILE A 333 6.99 -3.53 -9.78
C ILE A 333 7.97 -3.14 -8.69
N ALA A 334 9.17 -2.72 -9.06
CA ALA A 334 10.18 -2.24 -8.13
C ALA A 334 10.11 -0.71 -8.01
N GLU A 335 9.89 -0.20 -6.80
CA GLU A 335 10.06 1.23 -6.57
C GLU A 335 11.56 1.55 -6.47
N ASP A 336 12.08 2.17 -7.52
CA ASP A 336 13.47 2.52 -7.73
C ASP A 336 13.69 4.04 -7.76
N LEU A 337 12.94 4.79 -6.99
CA LEU A 337 13.03 6.25 -6.94
C LEU A 337 14.24 6.72 -6.11
N GLY A 338 14.65 7.96 -6.32
CA GLY A 338 15.79 8.57 -5.64
C GLY A 338 17.15 8.27 -6.26
N TYR A 339 18.21 8.31 -5.45
CA TYR A 339 19.58 8.09 -5.94
C TYR A 339 19.90 6.61 -6.12
N LEU A 340 20.14 6.20 -7.35
CA LEU A 340 20.44 4.82 -7.72
C LEU A 340 21.94 4.64 -8.02
N THR A 341 22.60 3.82 -7.20
CA THR A 341 23.98 3.40 -7.45
C THR A 341 24.04 2.41 -8.64
N PRO A 342 25.23 2.19 -9.24
CA PRO A 342 25.41 1.16 -10.27
C PRO A 342 24.95 -0.23 -9.81
N GLU A 343 25.17 -0.57 -8.53
CA GLU A 343 24.82 -1.86 -7.94
C GLU A 343 23.30 -2.04 -7.86
N VAL A 344 22.56 -1.02 -7.41
CA VAL A 344 21.09 -1.03 -7.40
C VAL A 344 20.54 -1.21 -8.82
N LYS A 345 21.12 -0.50 -9.81
CA LYS A 345 20.72 -0.65 -11.21
C LYS A 345 20.99 -2.05 -11.74
N ALA A 346 22.13 -2.67 -11.35
CA ALA A 346 22.47 -4.03 -11.72
C ALA A 346 21.50 -5.05 -11.10
N MET A 347 21.16 -4.91 -9.81
CA MET A 347 20.16 -5.76 -9.15
C MET A 347 18.78 -5.63 -9.80
N LEU A 348 18.34 -4.40 -10.11
CA LEU A 348 17.07 -4.17 -10.80
C LEU A 348 17.05 -4.80 -12.20
N ALA A 349 18.14 -4.65 -12.95
CA ALA A 349 18.25 -5.27 -14.28
C ALA A 349 18.22 -6.80 -14.21
N GLU A 350 18.87 -7.41 -13.22
CA GLU A 350 18.87 -8.86 -12.99
C GLU A 350 17.50 -9.38 -12.55
N SER A 351 16.76 -8.59 -11.76
CA SER A 351 15.41 -8.96 -11.32
C SER A 351 14.40 -9.04 -12.48
N GLY A 352 14.64 -8.33 -13.57
CA GLY A 352 13.68 -8.18 -14.65
C GLY A 352 12.43 -7.38 -14.30
N TYR A 353 12.34 -6.86 -13.09
CA TYR A 353 11.17 -6.08 -12.64
C TYR A 353 11.17 -4.68 -13.26
N PRO A 354 10.01 -4.16 -13.70
CA PRO A 354 9.91 -2.78 -14.14
C PRO A 354 10.15 -1.81 -12.97
N GLY A 355 11.03 -0.83 -13.20
CA GLY A 355 11.21 0.32 -12.31
C GLY A 355 10.19 1.41 -12.59
N MET A 356 10.12 2.42 -11.73
CA MET A 356 9.16 3.52 -11.79
C MET A 356 9.76 4.78 -12.43
N LYS A 357 8.94 5.52 -13.16
CA LYS A 357 9.28 6.82 -13.77
C LYS A 357 8.20 7.83 -13.43
N ILE A 358 8.59 8.92 -12.78
CA ILE A 358 7.68 9.98 -12.32
C ILE A 358 7.86 11.21 -13.19
N MET A 359 6.81 11.62 -13.90
CA MET A 359 6.86 12.72 -14.85
C MET A 359 7.18 14.06 -14.17
N GLN A 360 6.66 14.31 -12.98
CA GLN A 360 6.95 15.53 -12.23
C GLN A 360 8.45 15.70 -11.93
N PHE A 361 9.21 14.61 -11.78
CA PHE A 361 10.66 14.67 -11.56
C PHE A 361 11.47 14.97 -12.81
N ALA A 362 10.82 14.94 -14.00
CA ALA A 362 11.49 15.22 -15.26
C ALA A 362 11.82 16.70 -15.48
N PHE A 363 11.14 17.60 -14.78
CA PHE A 363 11.14 19.02 -15.11
C PHE A 363 11.77 19.91 -14.03
N ASP A 364 12.81 19.41 -13.35
CA ASP A 364 13.70 20.30 -12.56
C ASP A 364 14.63 21.03 -13.53
N SER A 365 14.48 22.34 -13.63
CA SER A 365 15.25 23.18 -14.54
C SER A 365 16.72 23.34 -14.13
N ARG A 366 17.07 22.92 -12.91
CA ARG A 366 18.42 23.03 -12.32
C ARG A 366 19.29 21.80 -12.59
N GLU A 367 18.68 20.68 -12.95
CA GLU A 367 19.35 19.39 -13.15
C GLU A 367 19.12 18.82 -14.55
N SER A 368 20.11 18.09 -15.08
CA SER A 368 19.92 17.25 -16.27
C SER A 368 19.23 15.95 -15.84
N GLY A 369 17.91 15.88 -16.04
CA GLY A 369 17.08 14.82 -15.46
C GLY A 369 17.18 13.45 -16.11
N ASN A 370 17.27 12.44 -15.27
CA ASN A 370 17.13 11.03 -15.67
C ASN A 370 15.65 10.61 -15.87
N TYR A 371 14.70 11.53 -15.70
CA TYR A 371 13.26 11.27 -15.76
C TYR A 371 12.58 11.85 -17.01
N LEU A 372 13.35 12.37 -17.97
CA LEU A 372 12.77 12.86 -19.22
C LEU A 372 12.21 11.69 -20.04
N PRO A 373 10.99 11.79 -20.58
CA PRO A 373 10.28 10.68 -21.24
C PRO A 373 11.06 9.96 -22.34
N HIS A 374 11.93 10.68 -23.08
CA HIS A 374 12.75 10.08 -24.13
C HIS A 374 13.91 9.20 -23.62
N THR A 375 14.17 9.21 -22.29
CA THR A 375 15.22 8.39 -21.66
C THR A 375 14.67 7.12 -20.99
N TYR A 376 13.35 6.92 -21.00
CA TYR A 376 12.74 5.78 -20.30
C TYR A 376 13.12 4.45 -20.94
N PRO A 377 13.41 3.42 -20.14
CA PRO A 377 13.46 2.06 -20.64
C PRO A 377 12.04 1.55 -20.92
N ARG A 378 11.91 0.59 -21.82
CA ARG A 378 10.62 -0.03 -22.11
C ARG A 378 10.04 -0.75 -20.89
N ASN A 379 10.88 -1.57 -20.22
CA ASN A 379 10.50 -2.27 -18.98
C ASN A 379 10.42 -1.27 -17.81
N SER A 380 9.37 -0.48 -17.77
CA SER A 380 9.12 0.52 -16.71
C SER A 380 7.64 0.83 -16.59
N VAL A 381 7.28 1.42 -15.46
CA VAL A 381 5.96 1.97 -15.18
C VAL A 381 6.09 3.49 -15.07
N VAL A 382 5.37 4.24 -15.88
CA VAL A 382 5.36 5.70 -15.84
C VAL A 382 4.12 6.23 -15.14
N TYR A 383 4.32 7.27 -14.33
CA TYR A 383 3.29 8.00 -13.59
C TYR A 383 3.41 9.48 -13.89
N THR A 384 2.30 10.22 -13.83
CA THR A 384 2.37 11.70 -13.72
C THR A 384 2.96 12.10 -12.37
N GLY A 385 2.48 11.50 -11.31
CA GLY A 385 2.93 11.53 -9.92
C GLY A 385 2.41 10.30 -9.19
N THR A 386 2.86 10.06 -7.96
CA THR A 386 2.38 8.99 -7.08
C THR A 386 1.49 9.56 -5.96
N HIS A 387 1.12 8.73 -4.99
CA HIS A 387 0.42 9.17 -3.77
C HIS A 387 1.25 10.11 -2.87
N ASP A 388 2.58 10.13 -3.03
CA ASP A 388 3.51 10.99 -2.28
C ASP A 388 3.71 12.35 -2.94
N ASN A 389 3.38 12.47 -4.21
CA ASN A 389 3.47 13.71 -4.95
C ASN A 389 2.22 14.57 -4.72
N VAL A 390 2.35 15.87 -4.92
CA VAL A 390 1.18 16.73 -5.16
C VAL A 390 0.53 16.32 -6.48
N THR A 391 -0.77 16.58 -6.66
CA THR A 391 -1.42 16.38 -7.97
C THR A 391 -0.70 17.16 -9.06
N THR A 392 -0.83 16.75 -10.31
CA THR A 392 -0.17 17.46 -11.43
C THR A 392 -0.64 18.91 -11.56
N GLU A 393 -1.92 19.17 -11.29
CA GLU A 393 -2.46 20.53 -11.24
C GLU A 393 -1.88 21.33 -10.06
N GLY A 394 -1.74 20.68 -8.90
CA GLY A 394 -1.05 21.26 -7.74
C GLY A 394 0.44 21.51 -8.01
N TRP A 395 1.12 20.64 -8.73
CA TRP A 395 2.50 20.84 -9.16
C TRP A 395 2.62 22.06 -10.08
N ARG A 396 1.75 22.18 -11.09
CA ARG A 396 1.69 23.31 -12.00
C ARG A 396 1.58 24.66 -11.29
N THR A 397 0.86 24.70 -10.18
CA THR A 397 0.62 25.94 -9.41
C THR A 397 1.69 26.21 -8.35
N ASN A 398 2.40 25.18 -7.87
CA ASN A 398 3.34 25.29 -6.75
C ASN A 398 4.82 25.18 -7.16
N ALA A 399 5.12 24.61 -8.34
CA ALA A 399 6.48 24.52 -8.86
C ALA A 399 7.04 25.91 -9.25
N SER A 400 8.35 26.01 -9.42
CA SER A 400 8.95 27.25 -9.87
C SER A 400 8.44 27.65 -11.28
N PRO A 401 8.30 28.92 -11.58
CA PRO A 401 7.91 29.38 -12.93
C PRO A 401 8.85 28.84 -14.02
N GLU A 402 10.12 28.65 -13.68
CA GLU A 402 11.17 28.12 -14.56
C GLU A 402 10.91 26.65 -14.90
N ASP A 403 10.53 25.84 -13.90
CA ASP A 403 10.23 24.40 -14.06
C ASP A 403 8.96 24.23 -14.89
N VAL A 404 7.91 25.00 -14.61
CA VAL A 404 6.67 25.00 -15.41
C VAL A 404 6.95 25.43 -16.85
N ALA A 405 7.74 26.48 -17.06
CA ALA A 405 8.12 26.92 -18.39
C ALA A 405 8.98 25.88 -19.13
N TYR A 406 9.84 25.15 -18.41
CA TYR A 406 10.62 24.05 -18.97
C TYR A 406 9.70 22.90 -19.41
N ALA A 407 8.77 22.47 -18.55
CA ALA A 407 7.78 21.45 -18.87
C ALA A 407 6.94 21.83 -20.10
N CYS A 408 6.41 23.06 -20.13
CA CYS A 408 5.61 23.56 -21.25
C CYS A 408 6.39 23.58 -22.58
N ARG A 409 7.66 23.98 -22.57
CA ARG A 409 8.52 23.94 -23.76
C ARG A 409 8.78 22.50 -24.23
N TYR A 410 9.07 21.60 -23.30
CA TYR A 410 9.34 20.20 -23.61
C TYR A 410 8.09 19.52 -24.18
N LEU A 411 6.94 19.69 -23.52
CA LEU A 411 5.66 19.08 -23.90
C LEU A 411 4.92 19.85 -25.01
N ARG A 412 5.43 21.03 -25.40
CA ARG A 412 4.84 21.90 -26.44
C ARG A 412 3.39 22.28 -26.14
N CYS A 413 3.10 22.61 -24.91
CA CYS A 413 1.76 23.01 -24.45
C CYS A 413 1.82 24.40 -23.79
N LYS A 414 0.63 24.96 -23.53
CA LYS A 414 0.47 26.14 -22.67
C LYS A 414 0.37 25.69 -21.20
N PRO A 415 0.64 26.62 -20.24
CA PRO A 415 0.54 26.28 -18.82
C PRO A 415 -0.85 25.74 -18.39
N GLU A 416 -1.93 26.26 -18.95
CA GLU A 416 -3.30 25.80 -18.69
C GLU A 416 -3.58 24.36 -19.14
N ASP A 417 -2.83 23.88 -20.15
CA ASP A 417 -2.99 22.54 -20.75
C ASP A 417 -1.97 21.52 -20.17
N LEU A 418 -1.14 21.94 -19.20
CA LEU A 418 0.04 21.18 -18.78
C LEU A 418 -0.34 19.82 -18.14
N THR A 419 -1.40 19.75 -17.34
CA THR A 419 -1.86 18.50 -16.72
C THR A 419 -2.23 17.47 -17.79
N GLU A 420 -3.03 17.84 -18.77
CA GLU A 420 -3.39 16.96 -19.89
C GLU A 420 -2.17 16.58 -20.74
N ALA A 421 -1.25 17.52 -20.98
CA ALA A 421 -0.03 17.26 -21.73
C ALA A 421 0.89 16.25 -21.02
N MET A 422 1.00 16.29 -19.68
CA MET A 422 1.73 15.32 -18.88
C MET A 422 1.08 13.93 -18.94
N ILE A 423 -0.25 13.84 -18.84
CA ILE A 423 -1.00 12.60 -19.00
C ILE A 423 -0.74 11.99 -20.39
N CYS A 424 -0.91 12.80 -21.44
CA CYS A 424 -0.65 12.35 -22.81
C CYS A 424 0.80 11.90 -23.00
N ALA A 425 1.79 12.60 -22.41
CA ALA A 425 3.19 12.20 -22.48
C ALA A 425 3.47 10.87 -21.76
N CYS A 426 2.83 10.61 -20.62
CA CYS A 426 2.89 9.31 -19.97
C CYS A 426 2.33 8.20 -20.88
N LEU A 427 1.15 8.43 -21.46
CA LEU A 427 0.52 7.46 -22.36
C LEU A 427 1.34 7.26 -23.65
N ALA A 428 1.96 8.30 -24.19
CA ALA A 428 2.80 8.24 -25.40
C ALA A 428 4.18 7.61 -25.14
N SER A 429 4.66 7.55 -23.91
CA SER A 429 5.99 7.06 -23.56
C SER A 429 6.22 5.62 -23.99
N VAL A 430 7.48 5.19 -24.04
CA VAL A 430 7.87 3.80 -24.38
C VAL A 430 7.61 2.80 -23.25
N SER A 431 7.33 3.28 -22.03
CA SER A 431 7.06 2.43 -20.88
C SER A 431 5.95 1.42 -21.15
N ASP A 432 6.13 0.17 -20.74
CA ASP A 432 5.11 -0.87 -20.94
C ASP A 432 3.84 -0.59 -20.12
N MET A 433 3.93 0.06 -18.97
CA MET A 433 2.78 0.48 -18.16
C MET A 433 2.75 2.00 -17.98
N ALA A 434 1.55 2.59 -18.02
CA ALA A 434 1.31 3.98 -17.64
C ALA A 434 0.16 4.03 -16.64
N ILE A 435 0.44 4.47 -15.41
CA ILE A 435 -0.55 4.55 -14.33
C ILE A 435 -0.71 6.00 -13.90
N ILE A 436 -1.92 6.51 -14.04
CA ILE A 436 -2.22 7.92 -13.77
C ILE A 436 -3.12 8.02 -12.53
N PRO A 437 -2.79 8.86 -11.53
CA PRO A 437 -3.70 9.12 -10.41
C PRO A 437 -5.06 9.62 -10.88
N LEU A 438 -6.14 9.14 -10.26
CA LEU A 438 -7.49 9.61 -10.61
C LEU A 438 -7.64 11.12 -10.42
N ALA A 439 -6.98 11.70 -9.41
CA ALA A 439 -6.98 13.14 -9.17
C ALA A 439 -6.43 13.95 -10.34
N ASP A 440 -5.44 13.43 -11.07
CA ASP A 440 -4.88 14.08 -12.26
C ASP A 440 -5.85 14.01 -13.44
N TRP A 441 -6.52 12.88 -13.66
CA TRP A 441 -7.59 12.76 -14.65
C TRP A 441 -8.77 13.70 -14.40
N LEU A 442 -9.01 14.03 -13.14
CA LEU A 442 -10.06 14.99 -12.73
C LEU A 442 -9.55 16.43 -12.67
N HIS A 443 -8.28 16.69 -12.98
CA HIS A 443 -7.63 18.00 -12.89
C HIS A 443 -7.81 18.65 -11.51
N LEU A 444 -7.75 17.84 -10.43
CA LEU A 444 -7.88 18.34 -9.06
C LEU A 444 -6.57 18.99 -8.58
N GLY A 445 -6.70 20.05 -7.80
CA GLY A 445 -5.59 20.77 -7.20
C GLY A 445 -4.96 20.06 -5.99
N SER A 446 -4.15 20.79 -5.24
CA SER A 446 -3.41 20.27 -4.07
C SER A 446 -4.30 19.72 -2.96
N GLU A 447 -5.58 20.09 -2.93
CA GLU A 447 -6.57 19.57 -1.98
C GLU A 447 -6.83 18.08 -2.13
N ALA A 448 -6.51 17.51 -3.29
CA ALA A 448 -6.62 16.06 -3.55
C ALA A 448 -5.31 15.29 -3.30
N ARG A 449 -4.30 15.92 -2.71
CA ARG A 449 -3.07 15.24 -2.33
C ARG A 449 -3.36 14.19 -1.27
N ILE A 450 -2.78 13.00 -1.44
CA ILE A 450 -2.99 11.85 -0.54
C ILE A 450 -2.00 11.89 0.63
N ASN A 451 -0.72 12.06 0.34
CA ASN A 451 0.35 12.07 1.33
C ASN A 451 1.38 13.17 1.09
N THR A 452 1.88 13.74 2.16
CA THR A 452 3.07 14.59 2.18
C THR A 452 4.11 13.90 3.04
N PRO A 453 5.15 13.30 2.46
CA PRO A 453 6.18 12.57 3.20
C PRO A 453 6.79 13.41 4.34
N SER A 454 7.17 12.75 5.42
CA SER A 454 7.75 13.37 6.62
C SER A 454 6.83 14.34 7.37
N THR A 455 5.52 14.30 7.13
CA THR A 455 4.52 15.09 7.87
C THR A 455 3.49 14.20 8.55
N GLN A 456 2.81 14.75 9.56
CA GLN A 456 1.70 14.10 10.25
C GLN A 456 0.43 14.96 10.17
N GLY A 457 -0.73 14.34 10.32
CA GLY A 457 -2.03 14.97 10.57
C GLY A 457 -2.97 15.02 9.38
N ALA A 458 -2.59 15.57 8.23
CA ALA A 458 -3.51 15.76 7.10
C ALA A 458 -3.41 14.69 5.99
N ASN A 459 -2.56 13.67 6.19
CA ASN A 459 -2.31 12.60 5.22
C ASN A 459 -3.41 11.53 5.23
N TRP A 460 -3.58 10.83 4.11
CA TRP A 460 -4.44 9.65 3.95
C TRP A 460 -5.95 9.93 4.11
N GLN A 461 -6.37 11.19 4.09
CA GLN A 461 -7.75 11.61 4.38
C GLN A 461 -8.56 11.97 3.14
N TRP A 462 -7.91 12.20 2.00
CA TRP A 462 -8.61 12.62 0.79
C TRP A 462 -9.58 11.55 0.28
N ARG A 463 -10.77 11.99 -0.12
CA ARG A 463 -11.81 11.14 -0.71
C ARG A 463 -12.45 11.81 -1.92
N LEU A 464 -12.80 10.99 -2.90
CA LEU A 464 -13.60 11.43 -4.04
C LEU A 464 -15.02 11.81 -3.57
N GLY A 465 -15.39 13.08 -3.78
CA GLY A 465 -16.63 13.65 -3.27
C GLY A 465 -17.91 13.24 -4.00
N SER A 466 -17.79 12.72 -5.23
CA SER A 466 -18.92 12.33 -6.08
C SER A 466 -18.55 11.17 -6.99
N PRO A 467 -19.54 10.42 -7.51
CA PRO A 467 -19.29 9.45 -8.57
C PRO A 467 -18.63 10.10 -9.79
N MET A 468 -17.79 9.34 -10.50
CA MET A 468 -17.11 9.82 -11.69
C MET A 468 -18.10 10.12 -12.80
N PRO A 469 -17.90 11.24 -13.54
CA PRO A 469 -18.71 11.52 -14.72
C PRO A 469 -18.50 10.45 -15.80
N GLY A 470 -19.57 9.99 -16.46
CA GLY A 470 -19.44 9.06 -17.59
C GLY A 470 -18.64 9.64 -18.76
N SER A 471 -18.64 10.98 -18.94
CA SER A 471 -17.79 11.66 -19.90
C SER A 471 -16.29 11.45 -19.64
N LEU A 472 -15.88 11.28 -18.39
CA LEU A 472 -14.49 11.00 -18.03
C LEU A 472 -14.06 9.62 -18.52
N ALA A 473 -14.87 8.58 -18.32
CA ALA A 473 -14.56 7.24 -18.82
C ALA A 473 -14.36 7.25 -20.34
N ALA A 474 -15.24 7.94 -21.08
CA ALA A 474 -15.14 8.07 -22.53
C ALA A 474 -13.85 8.81 -22.98
N HIS A 475 -13.48 9.89 -22.27
CA HIS A 475 -12.25 10.63 -22.54
C HIS A 475 -11.00 9.76 -22.31
N ILE A 476 -10.93 9.09 -21.16
CA ILE A 476 -9.82 8.19 -20.84
C ILE A 476 -9.74 7.05 -21.86
N ALA A 477 -10.86 6.44 -22.23
CA ALA A 477 -10.91 5.36 -23.23
C ALA A 477 -10.40 5.82 -24.60
N GLN A 478 -10.74 7.06 -25.00
CA GLN A 478 -10.28 7.64 -26.26
C GLN A 478 -8.75 7.80 -26.27
N LEU A 479 -8.17 8.38 -25.22
CA LEU A 479 -6.71 8.55 -25.12
C LEU A 479 -6.00 7.19 -24.99
N THR A 480 -6.55 6.28 -24.21
CA THR A 480 -6.02 4.90 -24.08
C THR A 480 -5.94 4.20 -25.43
N ALA A 481 -6.99 4.34 -26.25
CA ALA A 481 -7.01 3.78 -27.61
C ALA A 481 -6.04 4.51 -28.55
N LEU A 482 -5.98 5.85 -28.48
CA LEU A 482 -5.07 6.66 -29.32
C LEU A 482 -3.60 6.25 -29.14
N TYR A 483 -3.19 5.94 -27.89
CA TYR A 483 -1.82 5.56 -27.56
C TYR A 483 -1.60 4.03 -27.50
N GLU A 484 -2.53 3.25 -28.02
CA GLU A 484 -2.45 1.77 -28.10
C GLU A 484 -2.17 1.10 -26.75
N ARG A 485 -2.91 1.51 -25.70
CA ARG A 485 -2.80 0.95 -24.36
C ARG A 485 -4.08 0.22 -23.90
N THR A 486 -4.98 -0.07 -24.82
CA THR A 486 -6.20 -0.83 -24.51
C THR A 486 -5.88 -2.26 -24.11
N PRO A 487 -6.69 -2.87 -23.20
CA PRO A 487 -6.60 -4.30 -22.91
C PRO A 487 -6.65 -5.09 -24.23
N CYS A 488 -5.81 -6.14 -24.32
CA CYS A 488 -5.93 -7.05 -25.47
C CYS A 488 -7.28 -7.77 -25.40
N SER A 489 -8.03 -7.75 -26.50
CA SER A 489 -9.07 -8.74 -26.71
C SER A 489 -8.39 -10.10 -26.88
N GLU A 490 -8.56 -11.00 -25.89
CA GLU A 490 -8.23 -12.40 -26.06
C GLU A 490 -9.03 -13.04 -27.21
#